data_5b7d679fd32a36c04436c0a242a1b45d
#
_entry.id   5b7d679fd32a36c04436c0a242a1b45d
#
_cell.length_a   1.000
_cell.length_b   1.000
_cell.length_c   1.000
_cell.angle_alpha   90.00
_cell.angle_beta   90.00
_cell.angle_gamma   90.00
#
_symmetry.space_group_name_H-M   'P 1'
#
loop_
_entity.id
_entity.type
_entity.pdbx_description
1 polymer ?
#
loop_
_entity_poly.entity_id
_entity_poly.type
_entity_poly.pdbx_seq_one_letter_code
_entity_poly.pdbx_strand_id
1 'polypeptide(L)'
;MSSIWLAGHGLTQSESTVDYPRPARLVAGKPKRITQSLYEHPNMNCGIWTCEVGAWNIEFAANKQEFFQVIEGLVRLHDANMQSFVEIKAGDAGIIPPGFTGKFEVVEAVRKYFVVVEA
;
A
#
# COMPACT_ATOMS: atom_id res chain seq x y z
N MET A 1 5.37 27.58 12.38
CA MET A 1 4.46 26.83 13.25
C MET A 1 3.78 25.72 12.43
N SER A 2 3.66 24.57 13.02
CA SER A 2 3.00 23.44 12.36
C SER A 2 1.58 23.28 12.91
N SER A 3 0.70 22.77 12.07
CA SER A 3 -0.66 22.47 12.46
C SER A 3 -0.91 20.97 12.36
N ILE A 4 -1.93 20.51 13.07
CA ILE A 4 -2.32 19.11 13.04
C ILE A 4 -3.28 18.91 11.87
N TRP A 5 -3.05 17.89 11.08
CA TRP A 5 -3.86 17.58 9.92
C TRP A 5 -4.78 16.40 10.23
N LEU A 6 -6.02 16.52 9.79
CA LEU A 6 -6.96 15.41 9.83
C LEU A 6 -6.87 14.66 8.52
N ALA A 7 -6.38 13.42 8.57
CA ALA A 7 -6.23 12.61 7.39
C ALA A 7 -7.57 12.03 6.94
N GLY A 8 -7.84 12.06 5.65
CA GLY A 8 -8.97 11.36 5.06
C GLY A 8 -10.28 12.10 5.01
N HIS A 9 -10.36 13.30 5.55
CA HIS A 9 -11.59 14.08 5.54
C HIS A 9 -11.40 15.42 4.83
N GLY A 10 -12.39 15.81 4.02
CA GLY A 10 -12.41 17.12 3.40
C GLY A 10 -11.33 17.37 2.37
N LEU A 11 -10.71 16.31 1.86
CA LEU A 11 -9.62 16.43 0.91
C LEU A 11 -10.14 16.36 -0.51
N THR A 12 -9.51 17.14 -1.39
CA THR A 12 -9.90 17.16 -2.81
C THR A 12 -9.33 15.94 -3.51
N GLN A 13 -9.92 15.59 -4.65
CA GLN A 13 -9.44 14.49 -5.47
C GLN A 13 -8.28 14.88 -6.40
N SER A 14 -7.85 16.14 -6.34
CA SER A 14 -6.82 16.66 -7.25
C SER A 14 -5.46 16.01 -7.08
N GLU A 15 -5.20 15.39 -5.93
CA GLU A 15 -3.92 14.75 -5.64
C GLU A 15 -3.92 13.24 -5.92
N SER A 16 -4.97 12.72 -6.55
CA SER A 16 -5.07 11.29 -6.84
C SER A 16 -4.28 10.93 -8.10
N THR A 17 -3.59 9.80 -8.04
CA THR A 17 -2.94 9.21 -9.21
C THR A 17 -3.45 7.80 -9.43
N VAL A 18 -3.46 7.36 -10.68
CA VAL A 18 -3.90 6.01 -11.07
C VAL A 18 -2.74 5.30 -11.72
N ASP A 19 -2.50 4.05 -11.31
CA ASP A 19 -1.51 3.22 -11.97
C ASP A 19 -1.93 1.75 -11.91
N TYR A 20 -1.08 0.91 -12.50
CA TYR A 20 -1.25 -0.55 -12.53
C TYR A 20 0.11 -1.18 -12.24
N PRO A 21 0.15 -2.41 -11.70
CA PRO A 21 1.42 -3.10 -11.55
C PRO A 21 2.11 -3.27 -12.90
N ARG A 22 3.43 -3.20 -12.90
CA ARG A 22 4.20 -3.44 -14.13
C ARG A 22 3.95 -4.87 -14.62
N PRO A 23 3.81 -5.10 -15.93
CA PRO A 23 3.59 -6.45 -16.45
C PRO A 23 4.62 -7.47 -15.97
N ALA A 24 5.88 -7.07 -15.81
CA ALA A 24 6.94 -7.97 -15.36
C ALA A 24 6.75 -8.45 -13.91
N ARG A 25 5.99 -7.71 -13.12
CA ARG A 25 5.72 -8.07 -11.72
C ARG A 25 4.35 -8.71 -11.51
N LEU A 26 3.48 -8.60 -12.49
CA LEU A 26 2.09 -9.03 -12.36
C LEU A 26 1.99 -10.55 -12.24
N VAL A 27 1.21 -11.01 -11.25
CA VAL A 27 0.96 -12.43 -11.00
C VAL A 27 -0.46 -12.79 -11.37
N ALA A 28 -1.44 -11.97 -11.02
CA ALA A 28 -2.84 -12.26 -11.29
C ALA A 28 -3.65 -10.98 -11.45
N GLY A 29 -4.62 -11.01 -12.38
CA GLY A 29 -5.50 -9.88 -12.62
C GLY A 29 -4.80 -8.73 -13.33
N LYS A 30 -5.47 -7.58 -13.32
CA LYS A 30 -4.92 -6.31 -13.78
C LYS A 30 -5.47 -5.23 -12.86
N PRO A 31 -5.04 -5.22 -11.60
CA PRO A 31 -5.67 -4.36 -10.60
C PRO A 31 -5.31 -2.90 -10.82
N LYS A 32 -6.34 -2.08 -10.89
CA LYS A 32 -6.19 -0.62 -10.91
C LYS A 32 -5.88 -0.17 -9.50
N ARG A 33 -4.87 0.67 -9.36
CA ARG A 33 -4.46 1.23 -8.06
C ARG A 33 -4.65 2.73 -8.11
N ILE A 34 -5.23 3.28 -7.06
CA ILE A 34 -5.43 4.72 -6.90
C ILE A 34 -4.74 5.15 -5.63
N THR A 35 -3.84 6.12 -5.77
CA THR A 35 -3.10 6.68 -4.63
C THR A 35 -3.52 8.12 -4.45
N GLN A 36 -3.99 8.45 -3.25
CA GLN A 36 -4.29 9.82 -2.86
C GLN A 36 -3.26 10.24 -1.82
N SER A 37 -2.34 11.11 -2.22
CA SER A 37 -1.31 11.61 -1.31
C SER A 37 -1.92 12.66 -0.41
N LEU A 38 -1.77 12.48 0.90
CA LEU A 38 -2.31 13.40 1.90
C LEU A 38 -1.24 14.27 2.52
N TYR A 39 -0.03 13.76 2.62
CA TYR A 39 1.07 14.47 3.24
C TYR A 39 2.39 13.93 2.70
N GLU A 40 3.24 14.84 2.28
CA GLU A 40 4.56 14.50 1.77
C GLU A 40 5.63 15.27 2.52
N HIS A 41 6.72 14.59 2.80
CA HIS A 41 7.89 15.15 3.45
C HIS A 41 9.10 14.48 2.80
N PRO A 42 10.30 15.05 2.87
CA PRO A 42 11.45 14.46 2.17
C PRO A 42 11.66 12.96 2.40
N ASN A 43 11.38 12.46 3.61
CA ASN A 43 11.62 11.06 3.95
C ASN A 43 10.34 10.28 4.22
N MET A 44 9.18 10.91 4.09
CA MET A 44 7.91 10.26 4.45
C MET A 44 6.80 10.70 3.52
N ASN A 45 5.97 9.75 3.13
CA ASN A 45 4.77 10.01 2.36
C ASN A 45 3.63 9.20 2.98
N CYS A 46 2.47 9.82 3.15
CA CYS A 46 1.31 9.08 3.64
C CYS A 46 0.05 9.50 2.89
N GLY A 47 -0.92 8.62 2.91
CA GLY A 47 -2.16 8.88 2.21
C GLY A 47 -3.13 7.72 2.28
N ILE A 48 -4.03 7.69 1.29
CA ILE A 48 -5.02 6.63 1.13
C ILE A 48 -4.75 5.94 -0.21
N TRP A 49 -4.82 4.62 -0.19
CA TRP A 49 -4.58 3.79 -1.37
C TRP A 49 -5.73 2.82 -1.54
N THR A 50 -6.25 2.73 -2.76
CA THR A 50 -7.28 1.77 -3.12
C THR A 50 -6.78 0.88 -4.25
N CYS A 51 -7.20 -0.38 -4.24
CA CYS A 51 -6.74 -1.33 -5.24
C CYS A 51 -7.80 -2.41 -5.49
N GLU A 52 -7.97 -2.74 -6.76
CA GLU A 52 -8.82 -3.84 -7.19
C GLU A 52 -8.15 -5.19 -6.90
N VAL A 53 -8.94 -6.26 -6.96
CA VAL A 53 -8.46 -7.63 -6.78
C VAL A 53 -7.36 -7.95 -7.79
N GLY A 54 -6.29 -8.55 -7.30
CA GLY A 54 -5.15 -8.94 -8.12
C GLY A 54 -3.93 -9.23 -7.25
N ALA A 55 -2.83 -9.56 -7.90
CA ALA A 55 -1.59 -9.87 -7.18
C ALA A 55 -0.37 -9.53 -8.03
N TRP A 56 0.68 -9.10 -7.36
CA TRP A 56 1.95 -8.78 -8.03
C TRP A 56 3.12 -8.94 -7.06
N ASN A 57 4.28 -9.16 -7.62
CA ASN A 57 5.51 -9.26 -6.84
C ASN A 57 5.97 -7.87 -6.43
N ILE A 58 6.45 -7.74 -5.20
CA ILE A 58 7.00 -6.49 -4.69
C ILE A 58 8.44 -6.71 -4.22
N GLU A 59 9.22 -5.65 -4.31
CA GLU A 59 10.60 -5.64 -3.85
C GLU A 59 10.88 -4.25 -3.29
N PHE A 60 11.04 -4.18 -1.97
CA PHE A 60 11.32 -2.92 -1.31
C PHE A 60 12.83 -2.70 -1.24
N ALA A 61 13.25 -1.47 -1.49
CA ALA A 61 14.64 -1.08 -1.31
C ALA A 61 15.04 -1.23 0.17
N ALA A 62 16.34 -1.31 0.42
CA ALA A 62 16.86 -1.51 1.77
C ALA A 62 16.54 -0.35 2.71
N ASN A 63 16.20 0.81 2.17
CA ASN A 63 15.89 2.02 2.96
C ASN A 63 14.40 2.37 2.93
N LYS A 64 13.56 1.49 2.40
CA LYS A 64 12.12 1.76 2.25
C LYS A 64 11.31 0.79 3.09
N GLN A 65 10.36 1.33 3.85
CA GLN A 65 9.43 0.53 4.63
C GLN A 65 8.06 1.17 4.61
N GLU A 66 7.04 0.39 4.89
CA GLU A 66 5.67 0.88 4.88
C GLU A 66 4.89 0.34 6.06
N PHE A 67 4.14 1.23 6.72
CA PHE A 67 3.09 0.87 7.67
C PHE A 67 1.76 1.17 6.98
N PHE A 68 0.79 0.27 7.08
CA PHE A 68 -0.54 0.55 6.55
C PHE A 68 -1.62 -0.06 7.44
N GLN A 69 -2.80 0.57 7.40
CA GLN A 69 -3.98 0.06 8.10
C GLN A 69 -5.09 -0.13 7.08
N VAL A 70 -5.67 -1.33 7.06
CA VAL A 70 -6.75 -1.66 6.14
C VAL A 70 -8.05 -1.06 6.66
N ILE A 71 -8.71 -0.25 5.83
CA ILE A 71 -10.01 0.36 6.14
C ILE A 71 -11.12 -0.60 5.72
N GLU A 72 -11.00 -1.17 4.52
CA GLU A 72 -11.93 -2.16 3.99
C GLU A 72 -11.20 -3.09 3.03
N GLY A 73 -11.69 -4.31 2.89
CA GLY A 73 -11.11 -5.30 2.02
C GLY A 73 -10.17 -6.26 2.76
N LEU A 74 -9.39 -6.99 1.97
CA LEU A 74 -8.52 -8.05 2.48
C LEU A 74 -7.30 -8.17 1.61
N VAL A 75 -6.12 -8.17 2.23
CA VAL A 75 -4.86 -8.40 1.52
C VAL A 75 -4.07 -9.53 2.18
N ARG A 76 -3.19 -10.15 1.41
CA ARG A 76 -2.23 -11.13 1.89
C ARG A 76 -0.86 -10.74 1.41
N LEU A 77 0.09 -10.71 2.34
CA LEU A 77 1.51 -10.52 2.04
C LEU A 77 2.19 -11.88 2.12
N HIS A 78 2.70 -12.35 0.99
CA HIS A 78 3.38 -13.64 0.89
C HIS A 78 4.88 -13.43 0.93
N ASP A 79 5.59 -14.31 1.63
CA ASP A 79 7.05 -14.24 1.64
C ASP A 79 7.63 -14.70 0.29
N ALA A 80 8.94 -14.48 0.11
CA ALA A 80 9.58 -14.71 -1.20
C ALA A 80 9.46 -16.15 -1.68
N ASN A 81 9.42 -17.12 -0.78
CA ASN A 81 9.33 -18.54 -1.14
C ASN A 81 7.88 -19.04 -1.23
N MET A 82 6.91 -18.16 -0.99
CA MET A 82 5.46 -18.46 -1.08
C MET A 82 4.99 -19.56 -0.12
N GLN A 83 5.74 -19.83 0.93
CA GLN A 83 5.38 -20.88 1.90
C GLN A 83 4.52 -20.37 3.04
N SER A 84 4.52 -19.06 3.25
CA SER A 84 3.67 -18.47 4.28
C SER A 84 3.18 -17.09 3.83
N PHE A 85 2.10 -16.66 4.45
CA PHE A 85 1.59 -15.32 4.23
C PHE A 85 0.96 -14.78 5.51
N VAL A 86 0.88 -13.45 5.58
CA VAL A 86 0.14 -12.74 6.62
C VAL A 86 -1.11 -12.17 5.98
N GLU A 87 -2.25 -12.42 6.59
CA GLU A 87 -3.54 -11.89 6.12
C GLU A 87 -3.89 -10.66 6.95
N ILE A 88 -4.27 -9.60 6.26
CA ILE A 88 -4.58 -8.31 6.88
C ILE A 88 -5.95 -7.88 6.38
N LYS A 89 -6.91 -7.83 7.30
CA LYS A 89 -8.29 -7.47 6.99
C LYS A 89 -8.65 -6.10 7.58
N ALA A 90 -9.87 -5.66 7.30
CA ALA A 90 -10.35 -4.37 7.79
C ALA A 90 -10.12 -4.23 9.30
N GLY A 91 -9.51 -3.14 9.72
CA GLY A 91 -9.14 -2.86 11.10
C GLY A 91 -7.72 -3.29 11.46
N ASP A 92 -7.14 -4.22 10.72
CA ASP A 92 -5.78 -4.68 10.98
C ASP A 92 -4.76 -3.73 10.34
N ALA A 93 -3.56 -3.72 10.90
CA ALA A 93 -2.43 -3.00 10.34
C ALA A 93 -1.34 -3.97 9.94
N GLY A 94 -0.58 -3.62 8.90
CA GLY A 94 0.54 -4.40 8.42
C GLY A 94 1.79 -3.56 8.29
N ILE A 95 2.93 -4.24 8.30
CA ILE A 95 4.23 -3.60 8.11
C ILE A 95 4.97 -4.36 7.02
N ILE A 96 5.44 -3.61 6.02
CA ILE A 96 6.35 -4.13 5.00
C ILE A 96 7.73 -3.61 5.37
N PRO A 97 8.63 -4.49 5.83
CA PRO A 97 9.93 -4.05 6.32
C PRO A 97 10.89 -3.66 5.20
N PRO A 98 11.97 -2.94 5.53
CA PRO A 98 12.98 -2.59 4.54
C PRO A 98 13.54 -3.83 3.85
N GLY A 99 13.73 -3.75 2.55
CA GLY A 99 14.30 -4.84 1.77
C GLY A 99 13.38 -6.04 1.55
N PHE A 100 12.11 -5.93 1.90
CA PHE A 100 11.17 -7.03 1.75
C PHE A 100 11.02 -7.42 0.28
N THR A 101 11.01 -8.73 0.02
CA THR A 101 10.71 -9.29 -1.28
C THR A 101 9.62 -10.34 -1.11
N GLY A 102 8.58 -10.27 -1.92
CA GLY A 102 7.48 -11.20 -1.83
C GLY A 102 6.35 -10.83 -2.77
N LYS A 103 5.14 -11.26 -2.45
CA LYS A 103 3.96 -11.02 -3.27
C LYS A 103 2.92 -10.27 -2.46
N PHE A 104 2.36 -9.22 -3.04
CA PHE A 104 1.22 -8.49 -2.50
C PHE A 104 -0.03 -8.99 -3.22
N GLU A 105 -0.98 -9.53 -2.46
CA GLU A 105 -2.22 -10.04 -3.02
C GLU A 105 -3.41 -9.30 -2.45
N VAL A 106 -4.25 -8.75 -3.33
CA VAL A 106 -5.53 -8.14 -2.95
C VAL A 106 -6.59 -9.20 -3.18
N VAL A 107 -7.10 -9.77 -2.09
CA VAL A 107 -8.10 -10.83 -2.14
C VAL A 107 -9.49 -10.25 -2.31
N GLU A 108 -9.77 -9.15 -1.61
CA GLU A 108 -10.98 -8.34 -1.76
C GLU A 108 -10.53 -6.90 -1.96
N ALA A 109 -11.21 -6.18 -2.85
CA ALA A 109 -10.85 -4.80 -3.16
C ALA A 109 -10.57 -4.03 -1.87
N VAL A 110 -9.42 -3.39 -1.80
CA VAL A 110 -8.89 -2.84 -0.57
C VAL A 110 -8.83 -1.33 -0.59
N ARG A 111 -9.06 -0.75 0.57
CA ARG A 111 -8.78 0.65 0.86
C ARG A 111 -7.98 0.70 2.14
N LYS A 112 -6.86 1.40 2.13
CA LYS A 112 -5.98 1.47 3.29
C LYS A 112 -5.37 2.86 3.46
N TYR A 113 -5.08 3.22 4.70
CA TYR A 113 -4.12 4.29 4.99
C TYR A 113 -2.72 3.72 4.88
N PHE A 114 -1.79 4.50 4.35
CA PHE A 114 -0.39 4.09 4.27
C PHE A 114 0.53 5.19 4.77
N VAL A 115 1.65 4.77 5.29
CA VAL A 115 2.80 5.62 5.61
C VAL A 115 4.03 4.92 5.05
N VAL A 116 4.70 5.57 4.09
CA VAL A 116 5.94 5.07 3.50
C VAL A 116 7.07 5.96 3.96
N VAL A 117 8.13 5.32 4.44
CA VAL A 117 9.34 6.01 4.88
C VAL A 117 10.51 5.52 4.04
N GLU A 118 11.27 6.47 3.50
CA GLU A 118 12.51 6.19 2.78
C GLU A 118 13.62 7.01 3.42
N ALA A 119 14.45 6.35 4.15
CA ALA A 119 15.51 7.02 4.92
C ALA A 119 16.75 7.34 4.08
#